data_6994deecf6da4ce11062ee84cfd97e15
#
_entry.id   6994deecf6da4ce11062ee84cfd97e15
#
_cell.length_a   1.000
_cell.length_b   1.000
_cell.length_c   1.000
_cell.angle_alpha   90.00
_cell.angle_beta   90.00
_cell.angle_gamma   90.00
#
_symmetry.space_group_name_H-M   'P 1'
#
loop_
_entity.id
_entity.type
_entity.pdbx_description
1 polymer ?
#
loop_
_entity_poly.entity_id
_entity_poly.type
_entity_poly.pdbx_seq_one_letter_code
_entity_poly.pdbx_strand_id
1 'polypeptide(L)'
;MSMWWCLQLRREPASVPLARRLLLDAMGSAGVDTEISYELSLALSEACANAVEHGRGERSDAYCVTAYLDGDQCRIEVADSGPGFRTGALPPNLHPTLPVDAESGRGLFLIESLADHVRVRNKPGHGGAVVTFDKTLKWQHRDGDGAGGGSAAQSGGSPLLAAG
;
A
#
# COMPACT_ATOMS: atom_id res chain seq x y z
N MET A 1 -16.12 1.12 -4.86
CA MET A 1 -15.23 2.07 -5.56
C MET A 1 -14.06 1.27 -6.09
N SER A 2 -13.75 1.45 -7.34
CA SER A 2 -12.59 0.82 -7.97
C SER A 2 -11.70 1.92 -8.54
N MET A 3 -10.42 1.88 -8.26
CA MET A 3 -9.43 2.84 -8.72
C MET A 3 -8.13 2.11 -9.06
N TRP A 4 -7.49 2.52 -10.13
CA TRP A 4 -6.15 2.03 -10.45
C TRP A 4 -5.30 3.16 -11.02
N TRP A 5 -3.99 3.08 -10.82
CA TRP A 5 -3.01 3.96 -11.43
C TRP A 5 -1.70 3.22 -11.69
N CYS A 6 -0.93 3.73 -12.62
CA CYS A 6 0.37 3.21 -12.97
C CYS A 6 1.38 4.36 -13.06
N LEU A 7 2.54 4.17 -12.46
CA LEU A 7 3.66 5.10 -12.50
C LEU A 7 4.85 4.43 -13.16
N GLN A 8 5.44 5.09 -14.13
CA GLN A 8 6.75 4.73 -14.65
C GLN A 8 7.79 5.63 -13.98
N LEU A 9 8.73 5.02 -13.28
CA LEU A 9 9.72 5.71 -12.46
C LEU A 9 11.13 5.40 -12.97
N ARG A 10 12.01 6.39 -12.85
CA ARG A 10 13.43 6.15 -13.12
C ARG A 10 14.04 5.28 -12.04
N ARG A 11 14.97 4.44 -12.45
CA ARG A 11 15.74 3.59 -11.53
C ARG A 11 16.83 4.40 -10.84
N GLU A 12 16.42 5.26 -9.95
CA GLU A 12 17.29 6.10 -9.13
C GLU A 12 16.74 6.16 -7.69
N PRO A 13 17.60 6.31 -6.67
CA PRO A 13 17.16 6.31 -5.27
C PRO A 13 16.08 7.35 -4.97
N ALA A 14 16.10 8.50 -5.62
CA ALA A 14 15.11 9.56 -5.42
C ALA A 14 13.69 9.18 -5.84
N SER A 15 13.52 8.16 -6.70
CA SER A 15 12.21 7.67 -7.12
C SER A 15 11.44 6.95 -6.00
N VAL A 16 12.13 6.38 -5.03
CA VAL A 16 11.51 5.63 -3.93
C VAL A 16 10.65 6.54 -3.04
N PRO A 17 11.17 7.65 -2.47
CA PRO A 17 10.34 8.56 -1.68
C PRO A 17 9.22 9.20 -2.52
N LEU A 18 9.42 9.41 -3.81
CA LEU A 18 8.38 9.91 -4.71
C LEU A 18 7.21 8.93 -4.82
N ALA A 19 7.49 7.65 -5.09
CA ALA A 19 6.45 6.61 -5.16
C ALA A 19 5.67 6.50 -3.84
N ARG A 20 6.38 6.52 -2.72
CA ARG A 20 5.80 6.48 -1.39
C ARG A 20 4.83 7.64 -1.14
N ARG A 21 5.26 8.85 -1.47
CA ARG A 21 4.45 10.06 -1.30
C ARG A 21 3.17 10.00 -2.12
N LEU A 22 3.29 9.63 -3.40
CA LEU A 22 2.14 9.50 -4.29
C LEU A 22 1.12 8.45 -3.80
N LEU A 23 1.61 7.33 -3.27
CA LEU A 23 0.73 6.33 -2.67
C LEU A 23 -0.01 6.88 -1.45
N LEU A 24 0.70 7.53 -0.53
CA LEU A 24 0.11 8.11 0.68
C LEU A 24 -0.94 9.17 0.34
N ASP A 25 -0.67 10.04 -0.63
CA ASP A 25 -1.62 11.05 -1.10
C ASP A 25 -2.88 10.41 -1.71
N ALA A 26 -2.71 9.35 -2.51
CA ALA A 26 -3.83 8.62 -3.10
C ALA A 26 -4.68 7.90 -2.03
N MET A 27 -4.03 7.24 -1.06
CA MET A 27 -4.73 6.54 0.03
C MET A 27 -5.48 7.52 0.94
N GLY A 28 -4.85 8.65 1.29
CA GLY A 28 -5.49 9.71 2.07
C GLY A 28 -6.70 10.31 1.36
N SER A 29 -6.58 10.56 0.06
CA SER A 29 -7.69 11.07 -0.77
C SER A 29 -8.84 10.08 -0.87
N ALA A 30 -8.54 8.78 -0.89
CA ALA A 30 -9.55 7.73 -0.91
C ALA A 30 -10.22 7.51 0.46
N GLY A 31 -9.65 8.01 1.54
CA GLY A 31 -10.15 7.84 2.91
C GLY A 31 -9.72 6.52 3.55
N VAL A 32 -8.62 5.94 3.09
CA VAL A 32 -8.03 4.74 3.70
C VAL A 32 -7.46 5.09 5.07
N ASP A 33 -7.57 4.16 6.01
CA ASP A 33 -6.99 4.28 7.34
C ASP A 33 -5.50 4.60 7.28
N THR A 34 -5.04 5.47 8.19
CA THR A 34 -3.66 5.98 8.18
C THR A 34 -2.62 4.92 8.50
N GLU A 35 -2.94 3.96 9.38
CA GLU A 35 -2.05 2.85 9.70
C GLU A 35 -1.86 1.93 8.49
N ILE A 36 -2.97 1.55 7.84
CA ILE A 36 -2.94 0.75 6.61
C ILE A 36 -2.18 1.47 5.49
N SER A 37 -2.43 2.76 5.31
CA SER A 37 -1.71 3.57 4.32
C SER A 37 -0.21 3.61 4.58
N TYR A 38 0.18 3.72 5.84
CA TYR A 38 1.58 3.72 6.25
C TYR A 38 2.25 2.37 6.00
N GLU A 39 1.62 1.27 6.40
CA GLU A 39 2.12 -0.10 6.14
C GLU A 39 2.31 -0.36 4.64
N LEU A 40 1.32 0.00 3.81
CA LEU A 40 1.43 -0.11 2.35
C LEU A 40 2.58 0.76 1.80
N SER A 41 2.78 1.94 2.36
CA SER A 41 3.85 2.85 1.93
C SER A 41 5.25 2.30 2.25
N LEU A 42 5.40 1.62 3.38
CA LEU A 42 6.66 0.94 3.73
C LEU A 42 6.92 -0.25 2.82
N ALA A 43 5.91 -1.09 2.60
CA ALA A 43 6.02 -2.24 1.68
C ALA A 43 6.38 -1.78 0.26
N LEU A 44 5.75 -0.72 -0.23
CA LEU A 44 6.08 -0.13 -1.53
C LEU A 44 7.50 0.39 -1.58
N SER A 45 7.98 1.06 -0.53
CA SER A 45 9.35 1.58 -0.46
C SER A 45 10.38 0.47 -0.59
N GLU A 46 10.17 -0.67 0.08
CA GLU A 46 11.05 -1.83 -0.03
C GLU A 46 11.01 -2.45 -1.43
N ALA A 47 9.83 -2.60 -2.02
CA ALA A 47 9.70 -3.15 -3.36
C ALA A 47 10.35 -2.23 -4.42
N CYS A 48 10.22 -0.91 -4.29
CA CYS A 48 10.88 0.06 -5.15
C CYS A 48 12.40 0.07 -4.95
N ALA A 49 12.89 0.00 -3.70
CA ALA A 49 14.32 -0.09 -3.42
C ALA A 49 14.93 -1.34 -4.06
N ASN A 50 14.26 -2.48 -3.98
CA ASN A 50 14.67 -3.69 -4.67
C ASN A 50 14.75 -3.50 -6.20
N ALA A 51 13.76 -2.84 -6.80
CA ALA A 51 13.77 -2.53 -8.23
C ALA A 51 14.92 -1.61 -8.63
N VAL A 52 15.27 -0.64 -7.79
CA VAL A 52 16.41 0.28 -8.01
C VAL A 52 17.74 -0.45 -7.88
N GLU A 53 17.92 -1.29 -6.86
CA GLU A 53 19.20 -1.95 -6.57
C GLU A 53 19.48 -3.13 -7.51
N HIS A 54 18.48 -3.96 -7.76
CA HIS A 54 18.65 -5.24 -8.46
C HIS A 54 18.26 -5.19 -9.93
N GLY A 55 17.59 -4.13 -10.35
CA GLY A 55 17.17 -3.95 -11.73
C GLY A 55 18.30 -3.59 -12.72
N ARG A 56 19.57 -3.71 -12.35
CA ARG A 56 20.72 -3.36 -13.17
C ARG A 56 20.90 -4.32 -14.36
N GLY A 57 20.14 -4.08 -15.41
CA GLY A 57 20.29 -4.73 -16.70
C GLY A 57 20.21 -3.71 -17.82
N GLU A 58 20.90 -3.95 -18.92
CA GLU A 58 21.15 -3.04 -20.02
C GLU A 58 19.89 -2.55 -20.78
N ARG A 59 18.67 -2.91 -20.36
CA ARG A 59 17.48 -2.71 -21.20
C ARG A 59 16.53 -1.61 -20.78
N SER A 60 16.56 -1.13 -19.57
CA SER A 60 15.71 -0.01 -19.16
C SER A 60 16.18 0.66 -17.89
N ASP A 61 16.24 1.97 -17.89
CA ASP A 61 16.50 2.81 -16.72
C ASP A 61 15.21 3.10 -15.93
N ALA A 62 14.17 2.31 -16.13
CA ALA A 62 12.87 2.53 -15.52
C ALA A 62 12.29 1.25 -14.90
N TYR A 63 11.41 1.43 -13.93
CA TYR A 63 10.54 0.42 -13.38
C TYR A 63 9.11 0.97 -13.27
N CYS A 64 8.14 0.08 -13.14
CA CYS A 64 6.73 0.44 -13.12
C CYS A 64 6.10 0.05 -11.78
N VAL A 65 5.32 0.95 -11.20
CA VAL A 65 4.48 0.71 -10.04
C VAL A 65 3.03 0.80 -10.47
N THR A 66 2.25 -0.24 -10.21
CA THR A 66 0.82 -0.24 -10.47
C THR A 66 0.07 -0.52 -9.18
N ALA A 67 -0.94 0.26 -8.87
CA ALA A 67 -1.81 0.05 -7.74
C ALA A 67 -3.26 -0.11 -8.20
N TYR A 68 -3.93 -1.08 -7.60
CA TYR A 68 -5.34 -1.39 -7.81
C TYR A 68 -6.04 -1.36 -6.47
N LEU A 69 -7.11 -0.58 -6.39
CA LEU A 69 -8.03 -0.59 -5.27
C LEU A 69 -9.39 -1.06 -5.80
N ASP A 70 -9.94 -2.09 -5.20
CA ASP A 70 -11.25 -2.60 -5.54
C ASP A 70 -11.97 -3.07 -4.28
N GLY A 71 -13.04 -2.39 -3.93
CA GLY A 71 -13.70 -2.58 -2.64
C GLY A 71 -12.70 -2.39 -1.49
N ASP A 72 -12.59 -3.39 -0.64
CA ASP A 72 -11.68 -3.39 0.51
C ASP A 72 -10.31 -4.02 0.20
N GLN A 73 -9.99 -4.23 -1.06
CA GLN A 73 -8.71 -4.83 -1.46
C GLN A 73 -7.81 -3.81 -2.14
N CYS A 74 -6.55 -3.81 -1.73
CA CYS A 74 -5.49 -3.10 -2.42
C CYS A 74 -4.46 -4.10 -2.91
N ARG A 75 -4.09 -3.99 -4.20
CA ARG A 75 -2.99 -4.73 -4.80
C ARG A 75 -1.99 -3.75 -5.36
N ILE A 76 -0.72 -3.97 -5.05
CA ILE A 76 0.38 -3.19 -5.60
C ILE A 76 1.34 -4.13 -6.32
N GLU A 77 1.76 -3.73 -7.51
CA GLU A 77 2.75 -4.44 -8.33
C GLU A 77 3.92 -3.50 -8.63
N VAL A 78 5.13 -4.00 -8.41
CA VAL A 78 6.37 -3.32 -8.79
C VAL A 78 7.10 -4.22 -9.79
N ALA A 79 7.23 -3.74 -11.01
CA ALA A 79 7.83 -4.48 -12.11
C ALA A 79 9.10 -3.78 -12.58
N ASP A 80 10.22 -4.48 -12.56
CA ASP A 80 11.48 -4.01 -13.14
C ASP A 80 11.82 -4.77 -14.42
N SER A 81 12.87 -4.32 -15.12
CA SER A 81 13.41 -4.93 -16.34
C SER A 81 14.80 -5.51 -16.15
N GLY A 82 15.24 -5.70 -14.92
CA GLY A 82 16.55 -6.25 -14.58
C GLY A 82 16.66 -7.76 -14.85
N PRO A 83 17.74 -8.41 -14.36
CA PRO A 83 18.00 -9.82 -14.60
C PRO A 83 17.00 -10.75 -13.90
N GLY A 84 16.10 -10.22 -13.08
CA GLY A 84 15.22 -11.00 -12.24
C GLY A 84 15.92 -11.54 -10.99
N PHE A 85 15.18 -12.29 -10.20
CA PHE A 85 15.74 -12.95 -9.02
C PHE A 85 16.45 -14.25 -9.42
N ARG A 86 17.60 -14.52 -8.84
CA ARG A 86 18.35 -15.79 -9.07
C ARG A 86 17.76 -16.89 -8.19
N THR A 87 17.64 -18.13 -8.70
CA THR A 87 17.02 -19.26 -8.00
C THR A 87 17.86 -19.77 -6.80
N GLY A 88 17.40 -19.69 -5.56
CA GLY A 88 17.99 -20.36 -4.40
C GLY A 88 17.93 -19.65 -3.06
N ALA A 89 16.89 -19.22 -2.50
CA ALA A 89 16.60 -18.95 -1.07
C ALA A 89 15.49 -17.92 -0.85
N LEU A 90 14.30 -18.34 -1.12
CA LEU A 90 13.12 -17.68 -0.56
C LEU A 90 12.80 -18.29 0.80
N PRO A 91 12.22 -17.51 1.73
CA PRO A 91 11.60 -18.08 2.90
C PRO A 91 10.58 -19.15 2.51
N PRO A 92 10.40 -20.20 3.32
CA PRO A 92 9.57 -21.36 2.97
C PRO A 92 8.09 -21.06 2.70
N ASN A 93 7.63 -19.86 3.02
CA ASN A 93 6.24 -19.42 2.84
C ASN A 93 6.03 -18.58 1.55
N LEU A 94 7.09 -18.17 0.91
CA LEU A 94 7.04 -17.55 -0.40
C LEU A 94 7.23 -18.65 -1.44
N HIS A 95 6.24 -18.89 -2.27
CA HIS A 95 6.23 -19.95 -3.26
C HIS A 95 7.47 -19.97 -4.15
N PRO A 96 8.02 -21.17 -4.43
CA PRO A 96 9.42 -21.39 -4.74
C PRO A 96 9.75 -21.04 -6.17
N THR A 97 10.33 -19.91 -6.41
CA THR A 97 10.99 -19.70 -7.69
C THR A 97 12.22 -18.78 -7.63
N LEU A 98 12.67 -18.28 -6.46
CA LEU A 98 13.70 -17.25 -6.54
C LEU A 98 14.72 -17.25 -5.40
N PRO A 99 16.01 -17.09 -5.68
CA PRO A 99 17.04 -16.80 -4.67
C PRO A 99 17.08 -15.33 -4.36
N VAL A 100 17.24 -15.10 -3.11
CA VAL A 100 17.40 -13.78 -2.55
C VAL A 100 18.82 -13.70 -2.03
N ASP A 101 19.59 -12.74 -2.53
CA ASP A 101 20.78 -12.29 -1.83
C ASP A 101 20.35 -11.82 -0.43
N ALA A 102 21.22 -11.97 0.57
CA ALA A 102 20.86 -11.73 1.98
C ALA A 102 20.27 -10.33 2.25
N GLU A 103 20.57 -9.35 1.41
CA GLU A 103 20.02 -8.00 1.50
C GLU A 103 18.61 -7.90 0.89
N SER A 104 18.38 -8.53 -0.25
CA SER A 104 17.04 -8.61 -0.87
C SER A 104 16.06 -9.40 0.00
N GLY A 105 16.54 -10.38 0.76
CA GLY A 105 15.74 -11.17 1.69
C GLY A 105 15.10 -10.35 2.79
N ARG A 106 15.78 -9.37 3.33
CA ARG A 106 15.26 -8.52 4.40
C ARG A 106 14.10 -7.65 3.93
N GLY A 107 14.21 -7.06 2.74
CA GLY A 107 13.15 -6.25 2.16
C GLY A 107 11.89 -7.06 1.88
N LEU A 108 12.01 -8.25 1.31
CA LEU A 108 10.89 -9.14 1.06
C LEU A 108 10.22 -9.64 2.35
N PHE A 109 10.99 -9.93 3.40
CA PHE A 109 10.44 -10.23 4.73
C PHE A 109 9.66 -9.07 5.31
N LEU A 110 10.13 -7.83 5.13
CA LEU A 110 9.40 -6.66 5.59
C LEU A 110 8.08 -6.52 4.84
N ILE A 111 8.08 -6.68 3.51
CA ILE A 111 6.85 -6.66 2.71
C ILE A 111 5.88 -7.74 3.19
N GLU A 112 6.37 -8.97 3.42
CA GLU A 112 5.56 -10.09 3.91
C GLU A 112 4.95 -9.80 5.30
N SER A 113 5.67 -9.11 6.17
CA SER A 113 5.17 -8.75 7.50
C SER A 113 4.10 -7.64 7.47
N LEU A 114 4.09 -6.81 6.44
CA LEU A 114 3.19 -5.65 6.30
C LEU A 114 1.98 -5.93 5.42
N ALA A 115 2.09 -6.84 4.45
CA ALA A 115 1.05 -7.21 3.52
C ALA A 115 0.33 -8.49 3.95
N ASP A 116 -0.86 -8.73 3.41
CA ASP A 116 -1.58 -9.99 3.65
C ASP A 116 -1.02 -11.13 2.79
N HIS A 117 -0.64 -10.82 1.55
CA HIS A 117 -0.01 -11.76 0.63
C HIS A 117 1.08 -11.07 -0.18
N VAL A 118 2.17 -11.80 -0.47
CA VAL A 118 3.27 -11.36 -1.33
C VAL A 118 3.56 -12.44 -2.36
N ARG A 119 3.77 -12.02 -3.59
CA ARG A 119 4.22 -12.88 -4.69
C ARG A 119 5.39 -12.22 -5.39
N VAL A 120 6.37 -13.02 -5.73
CA VAL A 120 7.51 -12.59 -6.52
C VAL A 120 7.65 -13.52 -7.70
N ARG A 121 7.74 -12.98 -8.90
CA ARG A 121 7.90 -13.75 -10.12
C ARG A 121 8.89 -13.12 -11.07
N ASN A 122 9.60 -13.93 -11.84
CA ASN A 122 10.39 -13.46 -12.97
C ASN A 122 9.49 -13.26 -14.19
N LYS A 123 9.79 -12.22 -14.97
CA LYS A 123 9.17 -12.05 -16.28
C LYS A 123 9.71 -13.09 -17.26
N PRO A 124 8.86 -13.81 -17.97
CA PRO A 124 9.31 -14.77 -18.97
C PRO A 124 10.02 -14.05 -20.13
N GLY A 125 11.20 -14.56 -20.53
CA GLY A 125 11.88 -14.25 -21.79
C GLY A 125 12.70 -12.97 -21.86
N HIS A 126 12.53 -12.00 -20.97
CA HIS A 126 13.15 -10.67 -21.09
C HIS A 126 13.95 -10.20 -19.88
N GLY A 127 14.09 -11.03 -18.86
CA GLY A 127 14.66 -10.61 -17.59
C GLY A 127 13.73 -9.62 -16.86
N GLY A 128 13.97 -9.45 -15.57
CA GLY A 128 13.16 -8.60 -14.71
C GLY A 128 12.29 -9.41 -13.76
N ALA A 129 11.83 -8.70 -12.73
CA ALA A 129 11.01 -9.28 -11.68
C ALA A 129 9.72 -8.47 -11.49
N VAL A 130 8.71 -9.13 -10.98
CA VAL A 130 7.47 -8.50 -10.52
C VAL A 130 7.26 -8.90 -9.07
N VAL A 131 7.21 -7.90 -8.20
CA VAL A 131 6.81 -8.05 -6.80
C VAL A 131 5.37 -7.58 -6.70
N THR A 132 4.48 -8.47 -6.28
CA THR A 132 3.06 -8.16 -6.08
C THR A 132 2.70 -8.40 -4.63
N PHE A 133 2.02 -7.46 -4.01
CA PHE A 133 1.51 -7.63 -2.66
C PHE A 133 0.10 -7.07 -2.53
N ASP A 134 -0.69 -7.74 -1.70
CA ASP A 134 -2.09 -7.43 -1.46
C ASP A 134 -2.29 -7.08 0.02
N LYS A 135 -3.21 -6.15 0.30
CA LYS A 135 -3.63 -5.81 1.64
C LYS A 135 -5.11 -5.47 1.69
N THR A 136 -5.77 -5.97 2.73
CA THR A 136 -7.15 -5.59 3.04
C THR A 136 -7.16 -4.18 3.63
N LEU A 137 -7.98 -3.33 3.06
CA LEU A 137 -8.11 -1.94 3.47
C LEU A 137 -9.06 -1.81 4.66
N LYS A 138 -8.75 -0.86 5.51
CA LYS A 138 -9.66 -0.28 6.48
C LYS A 138 -9.89 1.18 6.09
N TRP A 139 -11.07 1.68 6.37
CA TRP A 139 -11.47 3.03 6.02
C TRP A 139 -11.52 3.91 7.26
N GLN A 140 -11.16 5.18 7.11
CA GLN A 140 -11.27 6.15 8.19
C GLN A 140 -12.74 6.27 8.59
N HIS A 141 -13.02 6.21 9.88
CA HIS A 141 -14.33 6.56 10.40
C HIS A 141 -14.55 8.05 10.16
N ARG A 142 -15.56 8.40 9.41
CA ARG A 142 -16.06 9.77 9.39
C ARG A 142 -16.79 9.98 10.72
N ASP A 143 -16.12 10.61 11.68
CA ASP A 143 -16.78 11.18 12.85
C ASP A 143 -17.64 12.36 12.38
N GLY A 144 -18.85 12.08 11.93
CA GLY A 144 -19.70 13.11 11.32
C GLY A 144 -21.19 12.87 11.33
N ASP A 145 -21.69 11.78 11.91
CA ASP A 145 -23.12 11.51 12.01
C ASP A 145 -23.60 11.25 13.44
N GLY A 146 -23.25 12.14 14.38
CA GLY A 146 -23.63 11.97 15.76
C GLY A 146 -23.94 13.27 16.53
N ALA A 147 -24.53 14.28 15.86
CA ALA A 147 -25.01 15.45 16.61
C ALA A 147 -26.28 16.05 15.97
N GLY A 148 -27.33 15.30 16.01
CA GLY A 148 -28.65 15.72 15.57
C GLY A 148 -29.76 15.14 16.44
N GLY A 149 -29.53 15.03 17.74
CA GLY A 149 -30.55 14.67 18.71
C GLY A 149 -30.98 15.89 19.47
N GLY A 150 -31.95 16.60 18.93
CA GLY A 150 -32.60 17.73 19.60
C GLY A 150 -33.17 17.30 20.95
N SER A 151 -32.65 17.87 22.01
CA SER A 151 -33.36 17.92 23.27
C SER A 151 -34.46 18.98 23.18
N ALA A 152 -35.66 18.55 22.96
CA ALA A 152 -36.82 19.36 23.20
C ALA A 152 -36.92 19.65 24.69
N ALA A 153 -36.64 20.85 25.05
CA ALA A 153 -36.95 21.38 26.34
C ALA A 153 -38.50 21.45 26.48
N GLN A 154 -39.01 20.65 27.34
CA GLN A 154 -40.36 20.83 27.84
C GLN A 154 -40.34 21.82 28.97
N SER A 155 -40.79 22.99 28.66
CA SER A 155 -41.30 23.94 29.61
C SER A 155 -42.57 23.37 30.26
N GLY A 156 -42.50 23.09 31.48
CA GLY A 156 -43.62 22.74 32.33
C GLY A 156 -43.80 23.73 33.45
N GLY A 157 -44.79 24.60 33.26
CA GLY A 157 -45.77 24.98 34.22
C GLY A 157 -45.30 25.71 35.52
N SER A 158 -45.50 26.99 35.53
CA SER A 158 -45.93 27.70 36.76
C SER A 158 -47.18 27.14 37.35
N PRO A 159 -47.35 27.22 38.63
CA PRO A 159 -48.54 27.82 39.18
C PRO A 159 -48.31 28.91 40.20
N LEU A 160 -48.92 29.97 39.92
CA LEU A 160 -49.67 30.87 40.79
C LEU A 160 -50.09 30.29 42.11
N LEU A 161 -50.09 31.17 43.09
CA LEU A 161 -51.21 31.65 43.95
C LEU A 161 -50.60 32.20 45.21
N ALA A 162 -50.84 33.43 45.44
CA ALA A 162 -51.98 34.17 45.91
C ALA A 162 -52.19 34.04 47.41
N ALA A 163 -52.07 35.19 47.93
CA ALA A 163 -53.02 35.87 48.80
C ALA A 163 -53.29 35.28 50.21
N GLY A 164 -53.17 36.10 51.06
CA GLY A 164 -53.67 36.11 52.40
C GLY A 164 -53.03 37.24 53.21
#